data_0fa773f71070b98476a8be9542b55fdb
#
_entry.id   0fa773f71070b98476a8be9542b55fdb
#
_cell.length_a   1.000
_cell.length_b   1.000
_cell.length_c   1.000
_cell.angle_alpha   90.00
_cell.angle_beta   90.00
_cell.angle_gamma   90.00
#
_symmetry.space_group_name_H-M   'P 1'
#
loop_
_entity.id
_entity.type
_entity.pdbx_description
1 polymer ?
#
loop_
_entity_poly.entity_id
_entity_poly.type
_entity_poly.pdbx_seq_one_letter_code
_entity_poly.pdbx_strand_id
1 'polypeptide(L)'
;MSTLIEWFGLDPAEFNEIGLRWVTEDLVPVWLVVLVLVPVALWFFWTSLGRIQSPTRKIFLIVLRTLTFAVLVFLLLKPELEFRKSQMQKNTVVVLLDDSKSLSIKTFPSETPRIDLIRQALEKNHKILESLKDDFQVDYFLASDRIEPIPAVEIPGRYRAKTPNTDITEIFTQVKKRYEDKLLRGVMLFSDGADLTME
;
A
#
# COMPACT_ATOMS: atom_id res chain seq x y z
N MET A 1 5.59 12.64 21.30
CA MET A 1 5.98 12.31 19.93
C MET A 1 5.29 13.19 18.89
N SER A 2 4.03 13.58 19.12
CA SER A 2 3.27 14.54 18.29
C SER A 2 3.92 15.94 18.20
N THR A 3 4.52 16.42 19.27
CA THR A 3 5.11 17.77 19.35
C THR A 3 6.32 18.02 18.42
N LEU A 4 7.09 16.98 18.08
CA LEU A 4 8.20 17.11 17.14
C LEU A 4 7.71 17.24 15.69
N ILE A 5 6.65 16.52 15.32
CA ILE A 5 6.06 16.55 13.97
C ILE A 5 5.43 17.91 13.71
N GLU A 6 4.70 18.45 14.71
CA GLU A 6 4.11 19.80 14.65
C GLU A 6 5.17 20.91 14.50
N TRP A 7 6.34 20.72 15.13
CA TRP A 7 7.44 21.68 15.03
C TRP A 7 8.03 21.76 13.61
N PHE A 8 8.00 20.65 12.84
CA PHE A 8 8.38 20.61 11.43
C PHE A 8 7.26 21.02 10.48
N GLY A 9 6.08 21.45 10.99
CA GLY A 9 4.94 21.88 10.17
C GLY A 9 4.23 20.72 9.42
N LEU A 10 4.41 19.48 9.89
CA LEU A 10 3.79 18.29 9.31
C LEU A 10 2.56 17.92 10.14
N ASP A 11 1.50 17.44 9.45
CA ASP A 11 0.29 16.97 10.12
C ASP A 11 0.52 15.56 10.70
N PRO A 12 0.45 15.37 12.04
CA PRO A 12 0.66 14.06 12.66
C PRO A 12 -0.36 13.01 12.24
N ALA A 13 -1.51 13.42 11.70
CA ALA A 13 -2.53 12.50 11.19
C ALA A 13 -2.15 11.82 9.85
N GLU A 14 -1.18 12.39 9.11
CA GLU A 14 -0.75 11.86 7.82
C GLU A 14 0.35 10.80 7.92
N PHE A 15 1.11 10.75 9.02
CA PHE A 15 2.28 9.88 9.18
C PHE A 15 2.09 8.89 10.31
N ASN A 16 2.03 7.60 9.98
CA ASN A 16 1.81 6.54 10.96
C ASN A 16 3.10 5.98 11.55
N GLU A 17 4.22 6.11 10.84
CA GLU A 17 5.50 5.57 11.27
C GLU A 17 6.62 6.60 11.07
N ILE A 18 7.42 6.78 12.12
CA ILE A 18 8.66 7.56 12.07
C ILE A 18 9.80 6.58 12.22
N GLY A 19 10.59 6.42 11.18
CA GLY A 19 11.80 5.63 11.16
C GLY A 19 13.04 6.52 11.24
N LEU A 20 14.07 6.08 11.98
CA LEU A 20 15.40 6.66 11.91
C LEU A 20 16.24 5.75 11.02
N ARG A 21 16.65 6.25 9.88
CA ARG A 21 17.49 5.52 8.92
C ARG A 21 18.87 6.17 8.85
N TRP A 22 19.90 5.32 8.80
CA TRP A 22 21.28 5.76 8.58
C TRP A 22 21.60 5.65 7.10
N VAL A 23 21.83 6.77 6.41
CA VAL A 23 22.09 6.78 4.95
C VAL A 23 23.33 5.96 4.58
N THR A 24 24.27 5.86 5.51
CA THR A 24 25.49 5.05 5.31
C THR A 24 25.25 3.54 5.27
N GLU A 25 24.09 3.03 5.73
CA GLU A 25 23.81 1.59 5.71
C GLU A 25 23.76 0.99 4.29
N ASP A 26 23.40 1.80 3.30
CA ASP A 26 23.33 1.35 1.90
C ASP A 26 24.74 1.19 1.26
N LEU A 27 25.76 1.89 1.79
CA LEU A 27 27.12 1.89 1.25
C LEU A 27 28.09 1.10 2.14
N VAL A 28 28.04 1.31 3.46
CA VAL A 28 28.95 0.69 4.43
C VAL A 28 28.17 0.44 5.72
N PRO A 29 28.17 -0.77 6.29
CA PRO A 29 27.47 -1.03 7.53
C PRO A 29 28.04 -0.19 8.69
N VAL A 30 27.14 0.40 9.48
CA VAL A 30 27.49 1.33 10.59
C VAL A 30 28.52 0.75 11.56
N TRP A 31 28.44 -0.56 11.84
CA TRP A 31 29.40 -1.23 12.72
C TRP A 31 30.84 -1.19 12.20
N LEU A 32 31.04 -1.19 10.88
CA LEU A 32 32.37 -1.12 10.26
C LEU A 32 32.95 0.30 10.41
N VAL A 33 32.11 1.34 10.28
CA VAL A 33 32.50 2.74 10.52
C VAL A 33 32.93 2.91 11.98
N VAL A 34 32.16 2.37 12.92
CA VAL A 34 32.50 2.41 14.37
C VAL A 34 33.79 1.68 14.65
N LEU A 35 33.99 0.50 14.06
CA LEU A 35 35.18 -0.35 14.26
C LEU A 35 36.46 0.33 13.81
N VAL A 36 36.40 1.19 12.78
CA VAL A 36 37.57 1.95 12.31
C VAL A 36 37.74 3.25 13.11
N LEU A 37 36.67 3.99 13.37
CA LEU A 37 36.74 5.30 14.02
C LEU A 37 37.12 5.22 15.50
N VAL A 38 36.69 4.20 16.23
CA VAL A 38 36.99 4.07 17.65
C VAL A 38 38.48 3.87 17.91
N PRO A 39 39.20 2.94 17.24
CA PRO A 39 40.66 2.79 17.41
C PRO A 39 41.45 4.04 17.02
N VAL A 40 41.04 4.73 15.92
CA VAL A 40 41.66 5.96 15.47
C VAL A 40 41.50 7.07 16.52
N ALA A 41 40.29 7.20 17.09
CA ALA A 41 40.05 8.14 18.17
C ALA A 41 40.87 7.83 19.41
N LEU A 42 40.91 6.58 19.86
CA LEU A 42 41.72 6.13 21.02
C LEU A 42 43.20 6.40 20.82
N TRP A 43 43.75 6.11 19.66
CA TRP A 43 45.14 6.39 19.31
C TRP A 43 45.45 7.89 19.35
N PHE A 44 44.55 8.70 18.75
CA PHE A 44 44.68 10.15 18.74
C PHE A 44 44.59 10.78 20.15
N PHE A 45 43.67 10.27 21.00
CA PHE A 45 43.59 10.67 22.40
C PHE A 45 44.85 10.32 23.18
N TRP A 46 45.36 9.08 23.03
CA TRP A 46 46.55 8.63 23.74
C TRP A 46 47.80 9.47 23.45
N THR A 47 48.09 9.70 22.18
CA THR A 47 49.27 10.46 21.75
C THR A 47 49.22 11.94 22.17
N SER A 48 48.03 12.54 22.27
CA SER A 48 47.87 13.97 22.51
C SER A 48 47.82 14.34 24.01
N LEU A 49 47.42 13.43 24.90
CA LEU A 49 47.24 13.71 26.32
C LEU A 49 48.53 13.58 27.17
N GLY A 50 49.53 12.92 26.65
CA GLY A 50 50.83 12.71 27.37
C GLY A 50 51.65 13.97 27.63
N ARG A 51 51.37 15.08 26.95
CA ARG A 51 52.16 16.33 27.03
C ARG A 51 51.60 17.39 27.97
N ILE A 52 50.43 17.19 28.59
CA ILE A 52 49.73 18.21 29.35
C ILE A 52 49.88 17.97 30.83
N GLN A 53 50.56 18.90 31.54
CA GLN A 53 50.84 18.79 32.97
C GLN A 53 49.68 19.26 33.88
N SER A 54 48.82 20.15 33.40
CA SER A 54 47.72 20.74 34.18
C SER A 54 46.47 19.83 34.12
N PRO A 55 45.96 19.31 35.25
CA PRO A 55 44.80 18.41 35.26
C PRO A 55 43.51 19.09 34.74
N THR A 56 43.27 20.34 35.07
CA THR A 56 42.07 21.07 34.61
C THR A 56 42.04 21.30 33.11
N ARG A 57 43.18 21.69 32.53
CA ARG A 57 43.31 21.85 31.06
C ARG A 57 43.18 20.51 30.34
N LYS A 58 43.67 19.42 30.95
CA LYS A 58 43.55 18.08 30.40
C LYS A 58 42.09 17.65 30.29
N ILE A 59 41.31 17.82 31.36
CA ILE A 59 39.85 17.49 31.38
C ILE A 59 39.10 18.29 30.34
N PHE A 60 39.33 19.63 30.31
CA PHE A 60 38.68 20.51 29.34
C PHE A 60 38.93 20.08 27.88
N LEU A 61 40.19 19.77 27.55
CA LEU A 61 40.57 19.34 26.21
C LEU A 61 39.98 17.94 25.86
N ILE A 62 39.87 17.06 26.83
CA ILE A 62 39.21 15.74 26.61
C ILE A 62 37.77 15.97 26.25
N VAL A 63 37.02 16.76 27.05
CA VAL A 63 35.62 17.02 26.82
C VAL A 63 35.41 17.67 25.46
N LEU A 64 36.15 18.71 25.13
CA LEU A 64 36.05 19.43 23.86
C LEU A 64 36.31 18.48 22.67
N ARG A 65 37.32 17.66 22.73
CA ARG A 65 37.65 16.69 21.66
C ARG A 65 36.62 15.60 21.52
N THR A 66 36.14 15.05 22.65
CA THR A 66 35.06 14.04 22.62
C THR A 66 33.83 14.61 21.97
N LEU A 67 33.45 15.84 22.29
CA LEU A 67 32.31 16.53 21.67
C LEU A 67 32.52 16.72 20.17
N THR A 68 33.72 17.22 19.76
CA THR A 68 34.04 17.39 18.33
C THR A 68 33.98 16.05 17.58
N PHE A 69 34.51 14.99 18.17
CA PHE A 69 34.48 13.66 17.57
C PHE A 69 33.05 13.12 17.47
N ALA A 70 32.23 13.32 18.50
CA ALA A 70 30.82 12.92 18.47
C ALA A 70 30.02 13.65 17.36
N VAL A 71 30.27 14.96 17.20
CA VAL A 71 29.66 15.74 16.12
C VAL A 71 30.12 15.24 14.75
N LEU A 72 31.41 14.94 14.57
CA LEU A 72 31.94 14.39 13.32
C LEU A 72 31.30 13.03 12.98
N VAL A 73 31.19 12.13 13.95
CA VAL A 73 30.54 10.83 13.77
C VAL A 73 29.07 11.02 13.40
N PHE A 74 28.37 11.92 14.10
CA PHE A 74 26.97 12.22 13.80
C PHE A 74 26.78 12.75 12.37
N LEU A 75 27.63 13.67 11.93
CA LEU A 75 27.58 14.20 10.55
C LEU A 75 27.95 13.15 9.51
N LEU A 76 28.90 12.24 9.84
CA LEU A 76 29.30 11.17 8.92
C LEU A 76 28.18 10.13 8.74
N LEU A 77 27.48 9.81 9.80
CA LEU A 77 26.39 8.83 9.78
C LEU A 77 25.14 9.34 9.08
N LYS A 78 25.00 10.67 8.89
CA LYS A 78 23.85 11.31 8.22
C LYS A 78 22.51 10.69 8.63
N PRO A 79 22.09 10.87 9.90
CA PRO A 79 20.79 10.36 10.30
C PRO A 79 19.68 11.05 9.53
N GLU A 80 18.86 10.28 8.82
CA GLU A 80 17.65 10.76 8.15
C GLU A 80 16.42 10.33 8.93
N LEU A 81 15.51 11.26 9.14
CA LEU A 81 14.18 10.97 9.66
C LEU A 81 13.28 10.59 8.47
N GLU A 82 12.96 9.32 8.38
CA GLU A 82 12.06 8.81 7.35
C GLU A 82 10.63 8.86 7.88
N PHE A 83 9.83 9.73 7.28
CA PHE A 83 8.39 9.79 7.55
C PHE A 83 7.67 8.89 6.56
N ARG A 84 7.19 7.74 7.02
CA ARG A 84 6.42 6.81 6.18
C ARG A 84 4.94 7.10 6.33
N LYS A 85 4.32 7.49 5.21
CA LYS A 85 2.88 7.47 5.05
C LYS A 85 2.49 6.02 4.69
N SER A 86 2.23 5.21 5.71
CA SER A 86 1.67 3.88 5.49
C SER A 86 0.20 4.06 5.09
N GLN A 87 -0.06 4.40 3.83
CA GLN A 87 -1.37 4.17 3.26
C GLN A 87 -1.50 2.65 3.15
N MET A 88 -2.21 2.05 4.08
CA MET A 88 -2.73 0.71 3.87
C MET A 88 -3.64 0.79 2.65
N GLN A 89 -3.08 0.59 1.45
CA GLN A 89 -3.91 0.34 0.28
C GLN A 89 -4.65 -0.95 0.56
N LYS A 90 -5.95 -0.83 0.85
CA LYS A 90 -6.80 -2.01 0.97
C LYS A 90 -6.66 -2.80 -0.32
N ASN A 91 -6.43 -4.09 -0.18
CA ASN A 91 -6.46 -4.99 -1.32
C ASN A 91 -7.80 -4.84 -2.04
N THR A 92 -7.80 -4.86 -3.35
CA THR A 92 -9.02 -4.65 -4.14
C THR A 92 -9.63 -5.99 -4.55
N VAL A 93 -10.94 -6.10 -4.41
CA VAL A 93 -11.76 -7.17 -4.97
C VAL A 93 -12.67 -6.54 -6.02
N VAL A 94 -12.66 -7.11 -7.22
CA VAL A 94 -13.48 -6.64 -8.34
C VAL A 94 -14.69 -7.55 -8.47
N VAL A 95 -15.88 -6.95 -8.54
CA VAL A 95 -17.14 -7.65 -8.79
C VAL A 95 -17.62 -7.28 -10.19
N LEU A 96 -17.68 -8.27 -11.06
CA LEU A 96 -18.14 -8.15 -12.44
C LEU A 96 -19.57 -8.67 -12.54
N LEU A 97 -20.46 -7.85 -13.08
CA LEU A 97 -21.86 -8.16 -13.31
C LEU A 97 -22.08 -8.22 -14.82
N ASP A 98 -22.30 -9.40 -15.33
CA ASP A 98 -22.64 -9.61 -16.73
C ASP A 98 -24.01 -8.96 -17.05
N ASP A 99 -24.07 -8.13 -18.07
CA ASP A 99 -25.29 -7.46 -18.52
C ASP A 99 -25.73 -7.91 -19.93
N SER A 100 -25.27 -9.09 -20.36
CA SER A 100 -25.62 -9.67 -21.65
C SER A 100 -27.10 -10.01 -21.77
N LYS A 101 -27.61 -10.02 -22.99
CA LYS A 101 -29.00 -10.38 -23.29
C LYS A 101 -29.35 -11.83 -22.95
N SER A 102 -28.36 -12.72 -22.87
CA SER A 102 -28.56 -14.12 -22.42
C SER A 102 -29.22 -14.18 -21.05
N LEU A 103 -28.94 -13.21 -20.17
CA LEU A 103 -29.53 -13.10 -18.85
C LEU A 103 -31.03 -12.73 -18.84
N SER A 104 -31.59 -12.29 -19.98
CA SER A 104 -33.02 -12.09 -20.11
C SER A 104 -33.81 -13.40 -20.31
N ILE A 105 -33.10 -14.50 -20.59
CA ILE A 105 -33.72 -15.81 -20.78
C ILE A 105 -34.29 -16.30 -19.45
N LYS A 106 -35.52 -16.80 -19.49
CA LYS A 106 -36.19 -17.36 -18.32
C LYS A 106 -35.68 -18.76 -17.99
N THR A 107 -35.53 -19.04 -16.71
CA THR A 107 -35.07 -20.33 -16.21
C THR A 107 -36.27 -21.23 -15.90
N PHE A 108 -36.33 -22.41 -16.49
CA PHE A 108 -37.34 -23.41 -16.17
C PHE A 108 -36.97 -24.08 -14.83
N PRO A 109 -37.95 -24.38 -13.94
CA PRO A 109 -39.42 -24.21 -14.04
C PRO A 109 -39.94 -22.86 -13.50
N SER A 110 -39.09 -21.98 -12.96
CA SER A 110 -39.52 -20.77 -12.23
C SER A 110 -40.00 -19.63 -13.14
N GLU A 111 -39.83 -19.71 -14.45
CA GLU A 111 -40.09 -18.63 -15.42
C GLU A 111 -39.44 -17.28 -15.09
N THR A 112 -38.48 -17.27 -14.18
CA THR A 112 -37.77 -16.06 -13.72
C THR A 112 -36.59 -15.79 -14.64
N PRO A 113 -36.38 -14.54 -15.13
CA PRO A 113 -35.19 -14.18 -15.87
C PRO A 113 -33.92 -14.41 -15.06
N ARG A 114 -32.85 -14.88 -15.70
CA ARG A 114 -31.57 -15.17 -15.01
C ARG A 114 -31.00 -13.93 -14.30
N ILE A 115 -31.18 -12.75 -14.86
CA ILE A 115 -30.73 -11.50 -14.25
C ILE A 115 -31.37 -11.24 -12.89
N ASP A 116 -32.65 -11.63 -12.72
CA ASP A 116 -33.36 -11.45 -11.45
C ASP A 116 -32.87 -12.46 -10.39
N LEU A 117 -32.41 -13.63 -10.81
CA LEU A 117 -31.74 -14.56 -9.90
C LEU A 117 -30.40 -13.99 -9.38
N ILE A 118 -29.63 -13.34 -10.25
CA ILE A 118 -28.39 -12.66 -9.85
C ILE A 118 -28.71 -11.51 -8.89
N ARG A 119 -29.73 -10.70 -9.17
CA ARG A 119 -30.16 -9.62 -8.25
C ARG A 119 -30.55 -10.16 -6.90
N GLN A 120 -31.38 -11.20 -6.86
CA GLN A 120 -31.76 -11.86 -5.60
C GLN A 120 -30.55 -12.42 -4.85
N ALA A 121 -29.58 -13.00 -5.57
CA ALA A 121 -28.34 -13.48 -4.97
C ALA A 121 -27.52 -12.34 -4.36
N LEU A 122 -27.41 -11.21 -5.03
CA LEU A 122 -26.71 -10.01 -4.52
C LEU A 122 -27.42 -9.45 -3.29
N GLU A 123 -28.75 -9.32 -3.33
CA GLU A 123 -29.55 -8.83 -2.20
C GLU A 123 -29.45 -9.77 -0.99
N LYS A 124 -29.61 -11.08 -1.21
CA LYS A 124 -29.52 -12.07 -0.14
C LYS A 124 -28.16 -12.10 0.54
N ASN A 125 -27.09 -11.87 -0.23
CA ASN A 125 -25.72 -11.89 0.24
C ASN A 125 -25.15 -10.48 0.51
N HIS A 126 -25.99 -9.46 0.56
CA HIS A 126 -25.59 -8.07 0.77
C HIS A 126 -24.72 -7.91 2.03
N LYS A 127 -25.04 -8.58 3.13
CA LYS A 127 -24.26 -8.54 4.36
C LYS A 127 -22.85 -9.10 4.18
N ILE A 128 -22.67 -10.13 3.36
CA ILE A 128 -21.35 -10.71 3.06
C ILE A 128 -20.55 -9.72 2.20
N LEU A 129 -21.18 -9.12 1.20
CA LEU A 129 -20.55 -8.12 0.34
C LEU A 129 -20.20 -6.85 1.11
N GLU A 130 -20.99 -6.49 2.13
CA GLU A 130 -20.64 -5.37 3.03
C GLU A 130 -19.48 -5.71 3.95
N SER A 131 -19.45 -6.89 4.55
CA SER A 131 -18.32 -7.30 5.41
C SER A 131 -17.00 -7.36 4.63
N LEU A 132 -17.04 -7.64 3.32
CA LEU A 132 -15.82 -7.56 2.50
C LEU A 132 -15.24 -6.14 2.43
N LYS A 133 -16.05 -5.09 2.57
CA LYS A 133 -15.58 -3.71 2.55
C LYS A 133 -14.77 -3.32 3.79
N ASP A 134 -14.86 -4.09 4.87
CA ASP A 134 -14.07 -3.86 6.08
C ASP A 134 -12.59 -4.15 5.80
N ASP A 135 -12.30 -5.23 5.04
CA ASP A 135 -10.95 -5.70 4.76
C ASP A 135 -10.45 -5.32 3.35
N PHE A 136 -11.37 -5.13 2.39
CA PHE A 136 -11.07 -4.91 0.98
C PHE A 136 -11.74 -3.65 0.44
N GLN A 137 -11.12 -3.07 -0.58
CA GLN A 137 -11.81 -2.15 -1.47
C GLN A 137 -12.60 -2.97 -2.49
N VAL A 138 -13.93 -2.81 -2.56
CA VAL A 138 -14.79 -3.57 -3.48
C VAL A 138 -15.24 -2.65 -4.60
N ASP A 139 -14.76 -2.94 -5.81
CA ASP A 139 -15.11 -2.19 -7.03
C ASP A 139 -16.08 -3.02 -7.88
N TYR A 140 -17.22 -2.41 -8.27
CA TYR A 140 -18.25 -3.05 -9.08
C TYR A 140 -18.20 -2.56 -10.51
N PHE A 141 -18.34 -3.49 -11.46
CA PHE A 141 -18.41 -3.18 -12.89
C PHE A 141 -19.53 -3.97 -13.58
N LEU A 142 -20.17 -3.32 -14.54
CA LEU A 142 -20.93 -4.00 -15.57
C LEU A 142 -19.91 -4.57 -16.59
N ALA A 143 -20.14 -5.81 -16.96
CA ALA A 143 -19.23 -6.57 -17.82
C ALA A 143 -19.98 -7.04 -19.06
N SER A 144 -19.69 -6.38 -20.17
CA SER A 144 -20.20 -6.73 -21.49
C SER A 144 -19.04 -6.88 -22.49
N ASP A 145 -18.98 -6.07 -23.51
CA ASP A 145 -17.83 -5.85 -24.37
C ASP A 145 -16.76 -4.94 -23.73
N ARG A 146 -17.15 -4.16 -22.72
CA ARG A 146 -16.28 -3.30 -21.91
C ARG A 146 -16.67 -3.34 -20.44
N ILE A 147 -15.69 -3.05 -19.57
CA ILE A 147 -15.97 -2.87 -18.14
C ILE A 147 -16.40 -1.43 -17.87
N GLU A 148 -17.63 -1.24 -17.40
CA GLU A 148 -18.18 0.05 -16.98
C GLU A 148 -18.34 0.10 -15.45
N PRO A 149 -17.72 1.07 -14.76
CA PRO A 149 -17.85 1.16 -13.30
C PRO A 149 -19.29 1.51 -12.92
N ILE A 150 -19.79 0.83 -11.90
CA ILE A 150 -21.12 1.08 -11.34
C ILE A 150 -21.04 1.19 -9.81
N PRO A 151 -21.54 2.28 -9.21
CA PRO A 151 -21.68 2.35 -7.75
C PRO A 151 -22.63 1.26 -7.23
N ALA A 152 -22.29 0.63 -6.10
CA ALA A 152 -23.12 -0.43 -5.51
C ALA A 152 -24.59 0.00 -5.31
N VAL A 153 -24.83 1.27 -4.96
CA VAL A 153 -26.17 1.83 -4.75
C VAL A 153 -27.00 1.89 -6.05
N GLU A 154 -26.35 2.00 -7.20
CA GLU A 154 -27.00 2.08 -8.49
C GLU A 154 -27.30 0.71 -9.13
N ILE A 155 -26.74 -0.39 -8.60
CA ILE A 155 -26.93 -1.72 -9.15
C ILE A 155 -28.40 -2.07 -9.32
N PRO A 156 -29.32 -1.91 -8.32
CA PRO A 156 -30.71 -2.30 -8.46
C PRO A 156 -31.45 -1.58 -9.60
N GLY A 157 -31.06 -0.32 -9.88
CA GLY A 157 -31.70 0.50 -10.92
C GLY A 157 -31.07 0.40 -12.31
N ARG A 158 -29.74 0.22 -12.38
CA ARG A 158 -28.99 0.23 -13.64
C ARG A 158 -28.66 -1.16 -14.19
N TYR A 159 -28.60 -2.19 -13.36
CA TYR A 159 -28.25 -3.54 -13.77
C TYR A 159 -29.41 -4.15 -14.58
N ARG A 160 -29.24 -4.21 -15.88
CA ARG A 160 -30.23 -4.75 -16.84
C ARG A 160 -29.52 -5.45 -17.98
N ALA A 161 -30.10 -6.54 -18.49
CA ALA A 161 -29.61 -7.23 -19.68
C ALA A 161 -29.82 -6.36 -20.94
N LYS A 162 -28.74 -5.75 -21.42
CA LYS A 162 -28.77 -4.80 -22.55
C LYS A 162 -27.87 -5.19 -23.71
N THR A 163 -26.70 -5.76 -23.39
CA THR A 163 -25.62 -5.94 -24.36
C THR A 163 -25.79 -7.23 -25.13
N PRO A 164 -25.56 -7.25 -26.44
CA PRO A 164 -25.77 -8.44 -27.26
C PRO A 164 -24.97 -9.66 -26.84
N ASN A 165 -23.69 -9.45 -26.57
CA ASN A 165 -22.69 -10.50 -26.29
C ASN A 165 -21.80 -10.09 -25.12
N THR A 166 -21.15 -11.06 -24.50
CA THR A 166 -20.12 -10.89 -23.48
C THR A 166 -18.88 -11.63 -23.92
N ASP A 167 -17.73 -10.93 -23.97
CA ASP A 167 -16.42 -11.52 -24.17
C ASP A 167 -15.69 -11.56 -22.81
N ILE A 168 -15.73 -12.73 -22.19
CA ILE A 168 -15.14 -12.95 -20.86
C ILE A 168 -13.62 -12.74 -20.92
N THR A 169 -12.95 -13.15 -21.99
CA THR A 169 -11.51 -13.04 -22.15
C THR A 169 -11.07 -11.58 -22.22
N GLU A 170 -11.79 -10.78 -23.02
CA GLU A 170 -11.53 -9.35 -23.14
C GLU A 170 -11.80 -8.61 -21.81
N ILE A 171 -12.87 -8.95 -21.11
CA ILE A 171 -13.20 -8.38 -19.79
C ILE A 171 -12.07 -8.62 -18.79
N PHE A 172 -11.56 -9.85 -18.68
CA PHE A 172 -10.43 -10.15 -17.79
C PHE A 172 -9.14 -9.42 -18.20
N THR A 173 -8.92 -9.26 -19.49
CA THR A 173 -7.78 -8.49 -20.02
C THR A 173 -7.87 -7.02 -19.62
N GLN A 174 -9.06 -6.42 -19.71
CA GLN A 174 -9.31 -5.05 -19.30
C GLN A 174 -9.16 -4.88 -17.78
N VAL A 175 -9.66 -5.82 -16.98
CA VAL A 175 -9.48 -5.82 -15.52
C VAL A 175 -8.00 -5.90 -15.18
N LYS A 176 -7.26 -6.84 -15.78
CA LYS A 176 -5.81 -6.97 -15.56
C LYS A 176 -5.08 -5.67 -15.85
N LYS A 177 -5.34 -5.04 -16.99
CA LYS A 177 -4.73 -3.77 -17.39
C LYS A 177 -5.07 -2.63 -16.43
N ARG A 178 -6.34 -2.56 -15.96
CA ARG A 178 -6.82 -1.49 -15.07
C ARG A 178 -6.24 -1.58 -13.66
N TYR A 179 -5.87 -2.79 -13.22
CA TYR A 179 -5.36 -3.07 -11.88
C TYR A 179 -3.90 -3.53 -11.88
N GLU A 180 -3.14 -3.27 -12.96
CA GLU A 180 -1.73 -3.68 -13.10
C GLU A 180 -0.86 -3.15 -11.96
N ASP A 181 -1.10 -1.89 -11.53
CA ASP A 181 -0.37 -1.22 -10.45
C ASP A 181 -1.09 -1.27 -9.09
N LYS A 182 -2.16 -2.06 -8.96
CA LYS A 182 -2.97 -2.16 -7.75
C LYS A 182 -2.94 -3.56 -7.16
N LEU A 183 -3.13 -3.66 -5.85
CA LEU A 183 -3.18 -4.94 -5.15
C LEU A 183 -4.54 -5.64 -5.40
N LEU A 184 -4.73 -6.19 -6.60
CA LEU A 184 -5.90 -7.01 -6.93
C LEU A 184 -5.79 -8.37 -6.25
N ARG A 185 -6.75 -8.70 -5.37
CA ARG A 185 -6.81 -9.98 -4.63
C ARG A 185 -7.71 -11.00 -5.28
N GLY A 186 -8.76 -10.56 -5.95
CA GLY A 186 -9.68 -11.47 -6.58
C GLY A 186 -10.69 -10.77 -7.47
N VAL A 187 -11.29 -11.55 -8.36
CA VAL A 187 -12.38 -11.13 -9.25
C VAL A 187 -13.54 -12.08 -9.03
N MET A 188 -14.72 -11.55 -8.74
CA MET A 188 -15.97 -12.28 -8.67
C MET A 188 -16.78 -11.96 -9.93
N LEU A 189 -17.11 -12.98 -10.72
CA LEU A 189 -17.93 -12.85 -11.91
C LEU A 189 -19.32 -13.43 -11.65
N PHE A 190 -20.35 -12.62 -11.88
CA PHE A 190 -21.75 -13.03 -11.88
C PHE A 190 -22.23 -13.06 -13.33
N SER A 191 -22.29 -14.24 -13.92
CA SER A 191 -22.69 -14.51 -15.29
C SER A 191 -23.47 -15.82 -15.36
N ASP A 192 -24.19 -16.05 -16.44
CA ASP A 192 -24.82 -17.35 -16.76
C ASP A 192 -23.85 -18.33 -17.45
N GLY A 193 -22.61 -17.88 -17.70
CA GLY A 193 -21.58 -18.69 -18.34
C GLY A 193 -21.72 -18.86 -19.84
N ALA A 194 -22.65 -18.14 -20.48
CA ALA A 194 -22.80 -18.14 -21.93
C ALA A 194 -21.74 -17.23 -22.57
N ASP A 195 -20.59 -17.79 -22.93
CA ASP A 195 -19.57 -17.12 -23.71
C ASP A 195 -19.74 -17.49 -25.18
N LEU A 196 -20.06 -16.52 -26.02
CA LEU A 196 -20.32 -16.72 -27.46
C LEU A 196 -19.05 -16.55 -28.31
N THR A 197 -17.89 -16.38 -27.71
CA THR A 197 -16.62 -16.17 -28.42
C THR A 197 -15.83 -17.46 -28.67
N MET A 198 -16.34 -18.61 -28.22
CA MET A 198 -15.75 -19.93 -28.51
C MET A 198 -16.31 -20.51 -29.83
N GLU A 199 -16.09 -19.84 -30.97
CA GLU A 199 -16.14 -20.46 -32.29
C GLU A 199 -14.74 -20.43 -32.94
#